data_e202464e67cf01bed777d63aa9960b8c
#
_entry.id   e202464e67cf01bed777d63aa9960b8c
#
_cell.length_a   1.000
_cell.length_b   1.000
_cell.length_c   1.000
_cell.angle_alpha   90.00
_cell.angle_beta   90.00
_cell.angle_gamma   90.00
#
_symmetry.space_group_name_H-M   'P 1'
#
loop_
_entity.id
_entity.type
_entity.pdbx_description
1 polymer ?
#
loop_
_entity_poly.entity_id
_entity_poly.type
_entity_poly.pdbx_seq_one_letter_code
_entity_poly.pdbx_strand_id
1 'polypeptide(L)'
;MSAPRLFSRAEIARLRREMQNSQRVTKAVERAHRPLPPVTKRSSGLAGTYVVQKHKKQPANRRFNIAFGMPDVRLHAPTLPHIQVGWRLLSFFLVLLLGAATYLAWTLPTFRVAEPQVTGNSRLSAAEINAVLNLAGQPVFTLIPGDLATRLRLNYPELASAEVKVGLPNQVYVRVSERQPIILWQQGEGITWIDSTGVAFRPRGVVAGLIPVIGLAAPPAGVPYMDNPLSPPPYMSVDLVSAIQTLGPSAPAGTPIIYEAYNGLGWTDIRGWRAFFGSNAKDMALKVRVYQALVDSVTARGLYPVFISVARVDAPYYRMEP
;
A
#
# COMPACT_ATOMS: atom_id res chain seq x y z
N MET A 1 -40.29 14.59 4.62
CA MET A 1 -39.45 13.38 4.50
C MET A 1 -38.48 13.38 5.67
N SER A 2 -38.74 12.52 6.68
CA SER A 2 -37.94 12.47 7.92
C SER A 2 -36.70 11.62 7.69
N ALA A 3 -35.52 12.15 8.08
CA ALA A 3 -34.23 11.45 8.00
C ALA A 3 -34.23 10.19 8.89
N PRO A 4 -33.57 9.09 8.49
CA PRO A 4 -33.48 7.87 9.30
C PRO A 4 -32.62 8.17 10.56
N ARG A 5 -33.17 7.84 11.74
CA ARG A 5 -32.45 7.95 13.02
C ARG A 5 -31.30 6.95 13.05
N LEU A 6 -30.08 7.41 13.12
CA LEU A 6 -28.90 6.58 13.36
C LEU A 6 -28.89 6.13 14.84
N PHE A 7 -28.94 4.82 15.05
CA PHE A 7 -28.88 4.22 16.40
C PHE A 7 -27.54 4.55 17.08
N SER A 8 -27.59 4.93 18.34
CA SER A 8 -26.40 5.17 19.13
C SER A 8 -25.64 3.87 19.43
N ARG A 9 -24.33 3.95 19.69
CA ARG A 9 -23.52 2.76 20.07
C ARG A 9 -24.08 2.03 21.27
N ALA A 10 -24.71 2.73 22.21
CA ALA A 10 -25.32 2.15 23.39
C ALA A 10 -26.60 1.37 23.05
N GLU A 11 -27.40 1.84 22.11
CA GLU A 11 -28.61 1.14 21.63
C GLU A 11 -28.26 -0.13 20.85
N ILE A 12 -27.24 -0.07 20.01
CA ILE A 12 -26.72 -1.26 19.28
C ILE A 12 -26.20 -2.32 20.26
N ALA A 13 -25.53 -1.90 21.35
CA ALA A 13 -25.06 -2.82 22.37
C ALA A 13 -26.20 -3.45 23.16
N ARG A 14 -27.29 -2.72 23.44
CA ARG A 14 -28.51 -3.26 24.08
C ARG A 14 -29.20 -4.28 23.16
N LEU A 15 -29.42 -3.95 21.91
CA LEU A 15 -30.03 -4.87 20.93
C LEU A 15 -29.22 -6.16 20.75
N ARG A 16 -27.88 -6.08 20.76
CA ARG A 16 -27.03 -7.30 20.71
C ARG A 16 -27.20 -8.16 21.95
N ARG A 17 -27.30 -7.58 23.15
CA ARG A 17 -27.51 -8.33 24.39
C ARG A 17 -28.91 -9.00 24.42
N GLU A 18 -29.94 -8.31 23.94
CA GLU A 18 -31.28 -8.86 23.84
C GLU A 18 -31.36 -10.01 22.83
N MET A 19 -30.70 -9.90 21.67
CA MET A 19 -30.60 -11.00 20.71
C MET A 19 -29.84 -12.20 21.27
N GLN A 20 -28.77 -11.98 22.00
CA GLN A 20 -28.03 -13.08 22.65
C GLN A 20 -28.84 -13.75 23.76
N ASN A 21 -29.63 -13.00 24.53
CA ASN A 21 -30.50 -13.57 25.54
C ASN A 21 -31.65 -14.36 24.93
N SER A 22 -32.28 -13.85 23.88
CA SER A 22 -33.35 -14.60 23.19
C SER A 22 -32.84 -15.93 22.60
N GLN A 23 -31.66 -15.93 22.00
CA GLN A 23 -31.01 -17.17 21.50
C GLN A 23 -30.65 -18.16 22.61
N ARG A 24 -30.30 -17.68 23.80
CA ARG A 24 -30.04 -18.56 24.97
C ARG A 24 -31.33 -19.18 25.48
N VAL A 25 -32.40 -18.39 25.54
CA VAL A 25 -33.74 -18.88 25.95
C VAL A 25 -34.26 -19.92 24.96
N THR A 26 -34.20 -19.66 23.65
CA THR A 26 -34.65 -20.64 22.63
C THR A 26 -33.85 -21.93 22.70
N LYS A 27 -32.51 -21.88 22.85
CA LYS A 27 -31.70 -23.09 23.03
C LYS A 27 -31.99 -23.84 24.34
N ALA A 28 -32.34 -23.13 25.41
CA ALA A 28 -32.74 -23.77 26.67
C ALA A 28 -34.08 -24.48 26.56
N VAL A 29 -35.06 -23.85 25.89
CA VAL A 29 -36.36 -24.45 25.64
C VAL A 29 -36.24 -25.68 24.73
N GLU A 30 -35.42 -25.62 23.69
CA GLU A 30 -35.17 -26.72 22.76
C GLU A 30 -34.49 -27.91 23.47
N ARG A 31 -33.56 -27.64 24.42
CA ARG A 31 -32.97 -28.67 25.27
C ARG A 31 -33.99 -29.31 26.24
N ALA A 32 -34.90 -28.53 26.78
CA ALA A 32 -35.95 -29.02 27.67
C ALA A 32 -36.99 -29.90 26.95
N HIS A 33 -37.20 -29.68 25.66
CA HIS A 33 -38.12 -30.48 24.84
C HIS A 33 -37.46 -31.72 24.19
N ARG A 34 -36.17 -31.97 24.40
CA ARG A 34 -35.58 -33.22 23.92
C ARG A 34 -36.16 -34.41 24.69
N PRO A 35 -36.75 -35.40 23.98
CA PRO A 35 -37.22 -36.60 24.62
C PRO A 35 -36.05 -37.30 25.32
N LEU A 36 -36.25 -37.63 26.63
CA LEU A 36 -35.30 -38.36 27.40
C LEU A 36 -35.06 -39.73 26.74
N PRO A 37 -33.83 -40.23 26.67
CA PRO A 37 -33.55 -41.55 26.13
C PRO A 37 -34.28 -42.59 26.98
N PRO A 38 -34.85 -43.66 26.39
CA PRO A 38 -35.62 -44.67 27.10
C PRO A 38 -34.75 -45.30 28.19
N VAL A 39 -35.25 -45.25 29.44
CA VAL A 39 -34.63 -45.92 30.59
C VAL A 39 -34.84 -47.39 30.41
N THR A 40 -33.84 -48.13 29.96
CA THR A 40 -33.87 -49.58 29.95
C THR A 40 -33.76 -50.07 31.39
N LYS A 41 -34.88 -50.53 31.98
CA LYS A 41 -34.88 -51.24 33.26
C LYS A 41 -34.07 -52.51 33.07
N ARG A 42 -32.99 -52.67 33.84
CA ARG A 42 -32.32 -53.95 34.01
C ARG A 42 -33.28 -54.90 34.70
N SER A 43 -33.84 -55.84 33.97
CA SER A 43 -34.58 -56.96 34.59
C SER A 43 -33.59 -57.88 35.28
N SER A 44 -33.73 -58.00 36.57
CA SER A 44 -33.10 -59.06 37.36
C SER A 44 -33.83 -60.37 37.07
N GLY A 45 -33.41 -61.06 36.02
CA GLY A 45 -33.94 -62.37 35.64
C GLY A 45 -32.77 -63.35 35.57
N LEU A 46 -32.78 -64.30 36.48
CA LEU A 46 -31.94 -65.49 36.45
C LEU A 46 -32.17 -66.29 35.18
N ALA A 47 -31.25 -66.24 34.24
CA ALA A 47 -31.08 -67.18 33.16
C ALA A 47 -29.63 -67.12 32.69
N GLY A 48 -28.88 -68.18 32.95
CA GLY A 48 -27.47 -68.29 32.59
C GLY A 48 -27.26 -68.24 31.09
N THR A 49 -26.73 -67.15 30.63
CA THR A 49 -26.20 -67.08 29.26
C THR A 49 -24.67 -66.93 29.42
N TYR A 50 -23.94 -67.95 29.01
CA TYR A 50 -22.48 -67.94 28.96
C TYR A 50 -22.04 -66.81 28.05
N VAL A 51 -21.55 -65.71 28.63
CA VAL A 51 -20.85 -64.70 27.90
C VAL A 51 -19.48 -65.28 27.62
N VAL A 52 -19.26 -65.66 26.37
CA VAL A 52 -17.91 -65.96 25.87
C VAL A 52 -17.11 -64.65 25.94
N GLN A 53 -16.38 -64.49 27.04
CA GLN A 53 -15.34 -63.50 27.12
C GLN A 53 -14.30 -63.87 26.05
N LYS A 54 -14.31 -63.08 24.97
CA LYS A 54 -13.16 -63.04 24.06
C LYS A 54 -11.94 -62.58 24.88
N HIS A 55 -11.20 -63.56 25.42
CA HIS A 55 -9.88 -63.29 25.98
C HIS A 55 -9.06 -62.61 24.89
N LYS A 56 -8.76 -61.33 25.05
CA LYS A 56 -7.68 -60.69 24.37
C LYS A 56 -6.45 -61.58 24.61
N LYS A 57 -6.01 -62.27 23.55
CA LYS A 57 -4.75 -63.01 23.62
C LYS A 57 -3.67 -62.02 24.04
N GLN A 58 -3.21 -62.15 25.28
CA GLN A 58 -1.98 -61.48 25.68
C GLN A 58 -0.87 -62.00 24.78
N PRO A 59 -0.05 -61.13 24.23
CA PRO A 59 1.08 -61.58 23.40
C PRO A 59 1.93 -62.49 24.25
N ALA A 60 2.08 -63.74 23.84
CA ALA A 60 2.94 -64.71 24.52
C ALA A 60 4.36 -64.15 24.55
N ASN A 61 4.84 -63.83 25.73
CA ASN A 61 6.24 -63.50 25.94
C ASN A 61 7.05 -64.74 25.50
N ARG A 62 7.64 -64.66 24.34
CA ARG A 62 8.61 -65.68 23.88
C ARG A 62 9.82 -65.57 24.79
N ARG A 63 9.86 -66.51 25.81
CA ARG A 63 11.01 -66.73 26.67
C ARG A 63 12.03 -67.50 25.87
N PHE A 64 13.12 -66.88 25.46
CA PHE A 64 14.26 -67.53 24.87
C PHE A 64 15.06 -68.13 26.08
N ASN A 65 14.96 -69.45 26.33
CA ASN A 65 15.81 -70.15 27.27
C ASN A 65 17.09 -70.56 26.53
N ILE A 66 18.16 -69.80 26.73
CA ILE A 66 19.49 -70.19 26.32
C ILE A 66 20.09 -71.00 27.49
N ALA A 67 20.09 -72.33 27.30
CA ALA A 67 20.72 -73.23 28.29
C ALA A 67 22.24 -73.27 28.05
N PHE A 68 23.00 -72.48 28.76
CA PHE A 68 24.42 -72.69 28.90
C PHE A 68 24.57 -73.74 30.05
N GLY A 69 25.30 -74.86 29.78
CA GLY A 69 25.43 -76.01 30.61
C GLY A 69 26.16 -75.85 31.97
N MET A 70 25.76 -74.85 32.73
CA MET A 70 26.13 -74.64 34.14
C MET A 70 24.85 -74.55 34.95
N PRO A 71 24.80 -75.28 36.10
CA PRO A 71 23.60 -75.24 36.91
C PRO A 71 23.44 -73.88 37.60
N ASP A 72 22.24 -73.33 37.44
CA ASP A 72 21.66 -72.33 38.32
C ASP A 72 21.95 -70.80 38.04
N VAL A 73 22.35 -70.41 36.86
CA VAL A 73 22.34 -68.96 36.49
C VAL A 73 21.20 -68.66 35.53
N ARG A 74 20.05 -68.23 36.09
CA ARG A 74 18.92 -67.67 35.27
C ARG A 74 19.21 -66.22 34.91
N LEU A 75 19.81 -66.04 33.76
CA LEU A 75 19.94 -64.69 33.19
C LEU A 75 18.54 -64.19 32.79
N HIS A 76 17.98 -63.25 33.55
CA HIS A 76 16.81 -62.49 33.14
C HIS A 76 17.28 -61.47 32.14
N ALA A 77 17.08 -61.74 30.89
CA ALA A 77 17.23 -60.67 29.84
C ALA A 77 16.23 -59.56 30.19
N PRO A 78 16.69 -58.35 30.34
CA PRO A 78 15.75 -57.21 30.51
C PRO A 78 14.79 -57.18 29.33
N THR A 79 13.50 -57.30 29.63
CA THR A 79 12.44 -57.09 28.63
C THR A 79 12.53 -55.64 28.20
N LEU A 80 13.03 -55.41 26.97
CA LEU A 80 12.99 -54.10 26.34
C LEU A 80 11.54 -53.60 26.37
N PRO A 81 11.31 -52.39 26.86
CA PRO A 81 9.97 -51.85 26.89
C PRO A 81 9.38 -51.88 25.48
N HIS A 82 8.21 -52.50 25.34
CA HIS A 82 7.47 -52.50 24.08
C HIS A 82 7.03 -51.06 23.80
N ILE A 83 7.85 -50.34 23.05
CA ILE A 83 7.51 -49.01 22.58
C ILE A 83 6.33 -49.20 21.64
N GLN A 84 5.12 -48.89 22.11
CA GLN A 84 3.96 -48.82 21.26
C GLN A 84 4.23 -47.68 20.28
N VAL A 85 4.55 -48.05 19.02
CA VAL A 85 4.70 -47.12 17.90
C VAL A 85 3.30 -46.59 17.56
N GLY A 86 2.82 -45.71 18.41
CA GLY A 86 1.52 -45.07 18.28
C GLY A 86 1.67 -43.67 17.63
N TRP A 87 0.57 -42.99 17.43
CA TRP A 87 0.48 -41.62 16.94
C TRP A 87 1.52 -40.64 17.54
N ARG A 88 1.99 -40.91 18.78
CA ARG A 88 2.98 -40.05 19.44
C ARG A 88 4.34 -40.06 18.76
N LEU A 89 4.81 -41.21 18.27
CA LEU A 89 6.05 -41.28 17.50
C LEU A 89 5.90 -40.61 16.11
N LEU A 90 4.75 -40.83 15.47
CA LEU A 90 4.47 -40.14 14.21
C LEU A 90 4.45 -38.62 14.40
N SER A 91 3.79 -38.11 15.44
CA SER A 91 3.77 -36.70 15.79
C SER A 91 5.17 -36.17 16.09
N PHE A 92 5.98 -36.93 16.83
CA PHE A 92 7.36 -36.53 17.11
C PHE A 92 8.20 -36.40 15.85
N PHE A 93 8.13 -37.38 14.93
CA PHE A 93 8.83 -37.31 13.65
C PHE A 93 8.32 -36.18 12.77
N LEU A 94 7.01 -35.93 12.78
CA LEU A 94 6.44 -34.80 12.03
C LEU A 94 6.96 -33.44 12.54
N VAL A 95 7.01 -33.26 13.88
CA VAL A 95 7.55 -32.03 14.48
C VAL A 95 9.04 -31.89 14.18
N LEU A 96 9.81 -32.97 14.25
CA LEU A 96 11.23 -32.95 13.92
C LEU A 96 11.47 -32.63 12.43
N LEU A 97 10.68 -33.22 11.55
CA LEU A 97 10.75 -32.94 10.11
C LEU A 97 10.37 -31.50 9.79
N LEU A 98 9.29 -30.99 10.37
CA LEU A 98 8.89 -29.58 10.24
C LEU A 98 9.96 -28.64 10.80
N GLY A 99 10.52 -28.96 11.97
CA GLY A 99 11.62 -28.19 12.56
C GLY A 99 12.85 -28.15 11.66
N ALA A 100 13.24 -29.32 11.14
CA ALA A 100 14.36 -29.43 10.19
C ALA A 100 14.08 -28.69 8.89
N ALA A 101 12.88 -28.81 8.32
CA ALA A 101 12.47 -28.09 7.12
C ALA A 101 12.51 -26.57 7.35
N THR A 102 11.99 -26.08 8.47
CA THR A 102 12.03 -24.65 8.82
C THR A 102 13.46 -24.17 9.02
N TYR A 103 14.31 -24.94 9.70
CA TYR A 103 15.71 -24.62 9.87
C TYR A 103 16.45 -24.54 8.53
N LEU A 104 16.24 -25.52 7.64
CA LEU A 104 16.81 -25.52 6.30
C LEU A 104 16.31 -24.36 5.45
N ALA A 105 15.00 -24.08 5.49
CA ALA A 105 14.43 -22.92 4.77
C ALA A 105 15.07 -21.60 5.23
N TRP A 106 15.42 -21.47 6.51
CA TRP A 106 16.04 -20.28 7.07
C TRP A 106 17.54 -20.17 6.74
N THR A 107 18.25 -21.29 6.67
CA THR A 107 19.71 -21.31 6.53
C THR A 107 20.20 -21.48 5.09
N LEU A 108 19.41 -22.14 4.25
CA LEU A 108 19.82 -22.43 2.87
C LEU A 108 19.95 -21.13 2.05
N PRO A 109 21.07 -20.94 1.34
CA PRO A 109 21.26 -19.78 0.46
C PRO A 109 20.19 -19.69 -0.66
N THR A 110 19.61 -20.81 -1.05
CA THR A 110 18.54 -20.89 -2.07
C THR A 110 17.30 -20.06 -1.72
N PHE A 111 17.03 -19.85 -0.43
CA PHE A 111 15.90 -19.03 0.03
C PHE A 111 16.29 -17.60 0.43
N ARG A 112 17.53 -17.23 0.20
CA ARG A 112 18.00 -15.86 0.42
C ARG A 112 17.87 -15.05 -0.86
N VAL A 113 17.29 -13.87 -0.73
CA VAL A 113 17.13 -12.96 -1.87
C VAL A 113 18.49 -12.68 -2.48
N ALA A 114 18.57 -12.87 -3.79
CA ALA A 114 19.72 -12.44 -4.59
C ALA A 114 19.61 -10.92 -4.82
N GLU A 115 19.55 -10.47 -6.05
CA GLU A 115 19.32 -9.07 -6.39
C GLU A 115 17.88 -8.89 -6.87
N PRO A 116 17.10 -7.93 -6.29
CA PRO A 116 15.75 -7.64 -6.77
C PRO A 116 15.76 -7.19 -8.24
N GLN A 117 14.83 -7.70 -9.02
CA GLN A 117 14.66 -7.31 -10.41
C GLN A 117 13.75 -6.08 -10.48
N VAL A 118 14.31 -4.94 -10.87
CA VAL A 118 13.59 -3.67 -10.97
C VAL A 118 13.14 -3.44 -12.42
N THR A 119 11.89 -3.03 -12.59
CA THR A 119 11.29 -2.71 -13.90
C THR A 119 10.47 -1.42 -13.82
N GLY A 120 10.41 -0.68 -14.95
CA GLY A 120 9.64 0.57 -15.04
C GLY A 120 10.37 1.81 -14.53
N ASN A 121 11.61 1.66 -14.09
CA ASN A 121 12.49 2.76 -13.76
C ASN A 121 13.10 3.36 -15.04
N SER A 122 13.26 4.67 -15.07
CA SER A 122 13.90 5.38 -16.18
C SER A 122 14.96 6.38 -15.72
N ARG A 123 14.65 7.20 -14.71
CA ARG A 123 15.54 8.20 -14.13
C ARG A 123 16.17 7.72 -12.81
N LEU A 124 15.47 6.85 -12.09
CA LEU A 124 15.99 6.16 -10.93
C LEU A 124 16.75 4.92 -11.39
N SER A 125 17.98 4.74 -10.91
CA SER A 125 18.71 3.52 -11.20
C SER A 125 18.20 2.33 -10.39
N ALA A 126 18.29 1.13 -10.93
CA ALA A 126 17.96 -0.10 -10.19
C ALA A 126 18.83 -0.23 -8.92
N ALA A 127 20.09 0.22 -8.98
CA ALA A 127 21.02 0.18 -7.84
C ALA A 127 20.52 1.08 -6.68
N GLU A 128 20.02 2.29 -6.97
CA GLU A 128 19.45 3.17 -5.93
C GLU A 128 18.22 2.55 -5.27
N ILE A 129 17.34 1.95 -6.06
CA ILE A 129 16.13 1.27 -5.55
C ILE A 129 16.53 0.08 -4.68
N ASN A 130 17.49 -0.74 -5.14
CA ASN A 130 17.98 -1.90 -4.39
C ASN A 130 18.70 -1.48 -3.10
N ALA A 131 19.43 -0.37 -3.10
CA ALA A 131 20.09 0.16 -1.91
C ALA A 131 19.08 0.56 -0.82
N VAL A 132 17.96 1.20 -1.19
CA VAL A 132 16.89 1.55 -0.24
C VAL A 132 16.19 0.30 0.29
N LEU A 133 15.94 -0.69 -0.55
CA LEU A 133 15.30 -1.93 -0.14
C LEU A 133 16.21 -2.77 0.78
N ASN A 134 17.50 -2.83 0.46
CA ASN A 134 18.52 -3.57 1.20
C ASN A 134 18.10 -5.04 1.51
N LEU A 135 17.69 -5.77 0.46
CA LEU A 135 17.14 -7.12 0.57
C LEU A 135 18.16 -8.23 0.36
N ALA A 136 19.34 -7.91 -0.18
CA ALA A 136 20.35 -8.91 -0.49
C ALA A 136 20.71 -9.76 0.72
N GLY A 137 20.63 -11.08 0.56
CA GLY A 137 20.92 -12.05 1.62
C GLY A 137 19.83 -12.22 2.69
N GLN A 138 18.73 -11.46 2.67
CA GLN A 138 17.61 -11.66 3.60
C GLN A 138 16.79 -12.91 3.21
N PRO A 139 16.22 -13.63 4.18
CA PRO A 139 15.32 -14.74 3.88
C PRO A 139 14.05 -14.26 3.19
N VAL A 140 13.69 -14.89 2.07
CA VAL A 140 12.50 -14.50 1.27
C VAL A 140 11.19 -14.54 2.07
N PHE A 141 11.09 -15.42 3.07
CA PHE A 141 9.89 -15.60 3.89
C PHE A 141 9.63 -14.47 4.90
N THR A 142 10.62 -13.61 5.15
CA THR A 142 10.49 -12.49 6.08
C THR A 142 10.06 -11.21 5.41
N LEU A 143 9.97 -11.22 4.08
CA LEU A 143 9.65 -10.03 3.31
C LEU A 143 8.15 -9.79 3.27
N ILE A 144 7.75 -8.58 3.62
CA ILE A 144 6.37 -8.10 3.51
C ILE A 144 6.31 -7.14 2.31
N PRO A 145 5.71 -7.56 1.18
CA PRO A 145 5.71 -6.75 -0.05
C PRO A 145 5.15 -5.35 0.13
N GLY A 146 4.08 -5.20 0.93
CA GLY A 146 3.46 -3.91 1.21
C GLY A 146 4.37 -2.92 1.92
N ASP A 147 5.16 -3.40 2.90
CA ASP A 147 6.11 -2.55 3.65
C ASP A 147 7.25 -2.09 2.74
N LEU A 148 7.72 -2.97 1.84
CA LEU A 148 8.77 -2.64 0.89
C LEU A 148 8.29 -1.60 -0.13
N ALA A 149 7.08 -1.75 -0.65
CA ALA A 149 6.47 -0.77 -1.54
C ALA A 149 6.27 0.59 -0.84
N THR A 150 5.83 0.57 0.42
CA THR A 150 5.69 1.77 1.26
C THR A 150 7.04 2.45 1.48
N ARG A 151 8.08 1.68 1.80
CA ARG A 151 9.45 2.20 2.00
C ARG A 151 9.96 2.90 0.74
N LEU A 152 9.77 2.33 -0.44
CA LEU A 152 10.16 2.95 -1.71
C LEU A 152 9.44 4.28 -1.93
N ARG A 153 8.12 4.32 -1.73
CA ARG A 153 7.32 5.54 -1.97
C ARG A 153 7.65 6.66 -0.99
N LEU A 154 7.99 6.32 0.26
CA LEU A 154 8.40 7.31 1.26
C LEU A 154 9.80 7.87 0.97
N ASN A 155 10.71 7.06 0.42
CA ASN A 155 12.07 7.51 0.10
C ASN A 155 12.17 8.23 -1.25
N TYR A 156 11.27 7.91 -2.19
CA TYR A 156 11.26 8.46 -3.54
C TYR A 156 9.91 9.09 -3.89
N PRO A 157 9.71 10.38 -3.56
CA PRO A 157 8.49 11.13 -3.94
C PRO A 157 8.24 11.15 -5.46
N GLU A 158 9.30 10.98 -6.26
CA GLU A 158 9.25 10.86 -7.72
C GLU A 158 8.57 9.59 -8.24
N LEU A 159 8.27 8.62 -7.36
CA LEU A 159 7.50 7.44 -7.72
C LEU A 159 6.00 7.72 -7.61
N ALA A 160 5.28 7.54 -8.70
CA ALA A 160 3.82 7.56 -8.71
C ALA A 160 3.25 6.28 -8.07
N SER A 161 3.90 5.13 -8.37
CA SER A 161 3.54 3.85 -7.78
C SER A 161 4.77 2.94 -7.63
N ALA A 162 4.70 2.05 -6.64
CA ALA A 162 5.66 0.98 -6.46
C ALA A 162 4.90 -0.30 -6.08
N GLU A 163 5.18 -1.39 -6.77
CA GLU A 163 4.63 -2.72 -6.51
C GLU A 163 5.79 -3.68 -6.30
N VAL A 164 5.74 -4.43 -5.20
CA VAL A 164 6.74 -5.45 -4.90
C VAL A 164 6.07 -6.81 -4.89
N LYS A 165 6.63 -7.76 -5.61
CA LYS A 165 6.19 -9.17 -5.62
C LYS A 165 7.34 -10.05 -5.19
N VAL A 166 7.04 -10.94 -4.26
CA VAL A 166 7.99 -11.91 -3.73
C VAL A 166 7.63 -13.29 -4.29
N GLY A 167 8.60 -13.94 -4.92
CA GLY A 167 8.46 -15.26 -5.51
C GLY A 167 9.46 -16.25 -4.91
N LEU A 168 9.02 -17.48 -4.71
CA LEU A 168 9.91 -18.56 -4.31
C LEU A 168 10.75 -19.07 -5.51
N PRO A 169 11.97 -19.52 -5.27
CA PRO A 169 12.60 -19.65 -3.95
C PRO A 169 13.24 -18.37 -3.40
N ASN A 170 13.68 -17.40 -4.24
CA ASN A 170 14.49 -16.25 -3.81
C ASN A 170 14.30 -15.01 -4.71
N GLN A 171 13.21 -14.96 -5.44
CA GLN A 171 12.97 -13.91 -6.44
C GLN A 171 12.16 -12.75 -5.84
N VAL A 172 12.61 -11.53 -6.10
CA VAL A 172 11.88 -10.31 -5.76
C VAL A 172 11.78 -9.47 -7.04
N TYR A 173 10.54 -9.16 -7.41
CA TYR A 173 10.23 -8.30 -8.54
C TYR A 173 9.71 -6.96 -8.03
N VAL A 174 10.34 -5.90 -8.45
CA VAL A 174 9.99 -4.53 -8.10
C VAL A 174 9.55 -3.81 -9.37
N ARG A 175 8.27 -3.47 -9.46
CA ARG A 175 7.74 -2.66 -10.54
C ARG A 175 7.48 -1.27 -10.02
N VAL A 176 8.11 -0.29 -10.64
CA VAL A 176 7.91 1.13 -10.31
C VAL A 176 7.31 1.89 -11.48
N SER A 177 6.60 2.97 -11.18
CA SER A 177 6.17 3.94 -12.17
C SER A 177 6.64 5.31 -11.70
N GLU A 178 7.44 5.98 -12.50
CA GLU A 178 7.94 7.32 -12.18
C GLU A 178 6.94 8.39 -12.60
N ARG A 179 6.83 9.46 -11.80
CA ARG A 179 6.02 10.63 -12.13
C ARG A 179 6.61 11.34 -13.34
N GLN A 180 5.75 11.80 -14.23
CA GLN A 180 6.17 12.58 -15.38
C GLN A 180 6.13 14.08 -15.01
N PRO A 181 7.26 14.79 -15.02
CA PRO A 181 7.26 16.23 -14.77
C PRO A 181 6.65 16.99 -15.95
N ILE A 182 5.94 18.05 -15.63
CA ILE A 182 5.33 18.96 -16.62
C ILE A 182 5.84 20.38 -16.42
N ILE A 183 6.04 20.77 -15.16
CA ILE A 183 6.44 22.12 -14.78
C ILE A 183 7.84 22.07 -14.18
N LEU A 184 8.69 23.00 -14.58
CA LEU A 184 9.93 23.33 -13.92
C LEU A 184 9.67 24.58 -13.07
N TRP A 185 9.48 24.37 -11.77
CA TRP A 185 9.22 25.44 -10.81
C TRP A 185 10.52 25.91 -10.19
N GLN A 186 10.83 27.21 -10.36
CA GLN A 186 11.94 27.85 -9.73
C GLN A 186 11.44 28.84 -8.68
N GLN A 187 11.89 28.68 -7.44
CA GLN A 187 11.60 29.61 -6.34
C GLN A 187 12.89 29.96 -5.61
N GLY A 188 13.32 31.22 -5.72
CA GLY A 188 14.66 31.61 -5.32
C GLY A 188 15.72 30.81 -6.07
N GLU A 189 16.64 30.18 -5.36
CA GLU A 189 17.67 29.31 -5.95
C GLU A 189 17.21 27.86 -6.13
N GLY A 190 16.05 27.48 -5.57
CA GLY A 190 15.52 26.13 -5.61
C GLY A 190 14.80 25.82 -6.92
N ILE A 191 15.13 24.66 -7.51
CA ILE A 191 14.45 24.14 -8.69
C ILE A 191 13.74 22.84 -8.28
N THR A 192 12.46 22.73 -8.66
CA THR A 192 11.61 21.59 -8.36
C THR A 192 10.82 21.21 -9.59
N TRP A 193 10.63 19.93 -9.84
CA TRP A 193 9.72 19.43 -10.85
C TRP A 193 8.36 19.14 -10.26
N ILE A 194 7.31 19.42 -11.04
CA ILE A 194 5.92 19.22 -10.63
C ILE A 194 5.21 18.43 -11.71
N ASP A 195 4.45 17.42 -11.30
CA ASP A 195 3.64 16.60 -12.20
C ASP A 195 2.22 17.15 -12.40
N SER A 196 1.42 16.44 -13.20
CA SER A 196 0.01 16.81 -13.49
C SER A 196 -0.89 16.81 -12.23
N THR A 197 -0.47 16.15 -11.17
CA THR A 197 -1.21 16.07 -9.91
C THR A 197 -0.82 17.14 -8.90
N GLY A 198 0.15 18.00 -9.24
CA GLY A 198 0.65 19.05 -8.38
C GLY A 198 1.70 18.59 -7.37
N VAL A 199 2.14 17.34 -7.44
CA VAL A 199 3.18 16.81 -6.57
C VAL A 199 4.55 17.29 -7.01
N ALA A 200 5.30 17.82 -6.04
CA ALA A 200 6.67 18.30 -6.24
C ALA A 200 7.68 17.20 -5.94
N PHE A 201 8.72 17.10 -6.77
CA PHE A 201 9.83 16.17 -6.57
C PHE A 201 11.13 16.73 -7.15
N ARG A 202 12.25 16.11 -6.74
CA ARG A 202 13.58 16.56 -7.12
C ARG A 202 13.84 16.33 -8.61
N PRO A 203 14.41 17.33 -9.33
CA PRO A 203 14.89 17.15 -10.69
C PRO A 203 15.95 16.05 -10.80
N ARG A 204 15.80 15.18 -11.80
CA ARG A 204 16.78 14.12 -12.13
C ARG A 204 16.96 14.04 -13.64
N GLY A 205 18.17 14.28 -14.09
CA GLY A 205 18.48 14.30 -15.52
C GLY A 205 17.93 15.53 -16.24
N VAL A 206 17.70 15.39 -17.54
CA VAL A 206 17.17 16.44 -18.42
C VAL A 206 15.87 15.93 -19.04
N VAL A 207 14.81 16.72 -18.92
CA VAL A 207 13.51 16.45 -19.55
C VAL A 207 13.16 17.65 -20.42
N ALA A 208 12.91 17.40 -21.71
CA ALA A 208 12.48 18.42 -22.63
C ALA A 208 10.99 18.74 -22.48
N GLY A 209 10.58 19.96 -22.87
CA GLY A 209 9.18 20.35 -22.90
C GLY A 209 8.56 20.74 -21.56
N LEU A 210 9.36 20.89 -20.50
CA LEU A 210 8.88 21.41 -19.23
C LEU A 210 8.52 22.89 -19.38
N ILE A 211 7.41 23.29 -18.76
CA ILE A 211 6.97 24.68 -18.71
C ILE A 211 7.76 25.39 -17.59
N PRO A 212 8.64 26.36 -17.92
CA PRO A 212 9.41 27.08 -16.91
C PRO A 212 8.50 28.08 -16.18
N VAL A 213 8.49 28.02 -14.87
CA VAL A 213 7.73 28.91 -13.99
C VAL A 213 8.62 29.46 -12.90
N ILE A 214 8.64 30.77 -12.73
CA ILE A 214 9.32 31.46 -11.63
C ILE A 214 8.26 31.81 -10.57
N GLY A 215 8.32 31.15 -9.43
CA GLY A 215 7.48 31.45 -8.27
C GLY A 215 8.06 32.57 -7.42
N LEU A 216 7.43 33.75 -7.46
CA LEU A 216 7.75 34.88 -6.56
C LEU A 216 7.05 34.73 -5.19
N ALA A 217 6.09 33.82 -5.11
CA ALA A 217 5.37 33.48 -3.89
C ALA A 217 5.08 31.97 -3.84
N ALA A 218 4.71 31.46 -2.66
CA ALA A 218 4.25 30.08 -2.52
C ALA A 218 2.92 29.90 -3.26
N PRO A 219 2.74 28.82 -4.03
CA PRO A 219 1.47 28.54 -4.68
C PRO A 219 0.41 28.07 -3.68
N PRO A 220 -0.88 28.15 -3.99
CA PRO A 220 -1.93 27.54 -3.19
C PRO A 220 -1.71 26.01 -3.13
N ALA A 221 -1.59 25.49 -1.92
CA ALA A 221 -1.39 24.06 -1.69
C ALA A 221 -2.53 23.24 -2.29
N GLY A 222 -2.18 22.09 -2.83
CA GLY A 222 -3.17 21.12 -3.30
C GLY A 222 -3.85 20.37 -2.15
N VAL A 223 -5.00 19.79 -2.44
CA VAL A 223 -5.72 18.94 -1.49
C VAL A 223 -5.09 17.54 -1.51
N PRO A 224 -4.70 16.99 -0.35
CA PRO A 224 -4.16 15.64 -0.28
C PRO A 224 -5.15 14.59 -0.81
N TYR A 225 -4.66 13.61 -1.54
CA TYR A 225 -5.49 12.51 -2.02
C TYR A 225 -5.86 11.57 -0.89
N MET A 226 -7.15 11.51 -0.53
CA MET A 226 -7.68 10.63 0.52
C MET A 226 -7.51 9.13 0.17
N ASP A 227 -7.59 8.80 -1.11
CA ASP A 227 -7.50 7.41 -1.60
C ASP A 227 -6.05 6.89 -1.66
N ASN A 228 -5.06 7.73 -1.48
CA ASN A 228 -3.66 7.35 -1.56
C ASN A 228 -2.80 8.06 -0.50
N PRO A 229 -2.91 7.63 0.78
CA PRO A 229 -2.24 8.28 1.91
C PRO A 229 -0.70 8.22 1.83
N LEU A 230 -0.15 7.34 0.98
CA LEU A 230 1.29 7.25 0.72
C LEU A 230 1.75 8.20 -0.40
N SER A 231 0.85 8.91 -1.07
CA SER A 231 1.23 9.94 -2.02
C SER A 231 1.69 11.19 -1.27
N PRO A 232 2.81 11.80 -1.65
CA PRO A 232 3.18 13.09 -1.09
C PRO A 232 2.04 14.09 -1.28
N PRO A 233 1.80 15.00 -0.31
CA PRO A 233 0.79 16.03 -0.48
C PRO A 233 1.16 16.90 -1.69
N PRO A 234 0.17 17.30 -2.51
CA PRO A 234 0.43 18.15 -3.66
C PRO A 234 0.98 19.51 -3.21
N TYR A 235 2.09 19.91 -3.78
CA TYR A 235 2.73 21.20 -3.52
C TYR A 235 1.88 22.38 -4.02
N MET A 236 1.18 22.16 -5.16
CA MET A 236 0.24 23.13 -5.71
C MET A 236 -1.08 22.47 -6.10
N SER A 237 -2.13 23.29 -6.21
CA SER A 237 -3.45 22.81 -6.62
C SER A 237 -3.44 22.34 -8.07
N VAL A 238 -4.22 21.30 -8.37
CA VAL A 238 -4.40 20.77 -9.74
C VAL A 238 -4.96 21.85 -10.68
N ASP A 239 -5.78 22.75 -10.14
CA ASP A 239 -6.31 23.89 -10.89
C ASP A 239 -5.19 24.83 -11.38
N LEU A 240 -4.22 25.14 -10.52
CA LEU A 240 -3.05 25.93 -10.89
C LEU A 240 -2.17 25.21 -11.92
N VAL A 241 -1.97 23.88 -11.76
CA VAL A 241 -1.25 23.07 -12.76
C VAL A 241 -1.92 23.16 -14.12
N SER A 242 -3.25 22.99 -14.16
CA SER A 242 -4.04 23.08 -15.40
C SER A 242 -3.98 24.47 -16.03
N ALA A 243 -3.98 25.52 -15.20
CA ALA A 243 -3.80 26.89 -15.64
C ALA A 243 -2.45 27.11 -16.31
N ILE A 244 -1.37 26.61 -15.71
CA ILE A 244 0.00 26.69 -16.23
C ILE A 244 0.12 25.90 -17.55
N GLN A 245 -0.46 24.70 -17.63
CA GLN A 245 -0.44 23.88 -18.84
C GLN A 245 -1.16 24.58 -20.02
N THR A 246 -2.27 25.26 -19.73
CA THR A 246 -3.04 25.99 -20.76
C THR A 246 -2.31 27.27 -21.17
N LEU A 247 -1.66 27.94 -20.23
CA LEU A 247 -0.98 29.21 -20.47
C LEU A 247 0.40 29.03 -21.15
N GLY A 248 1.13 27.95 -20.80
CA GLY A 248 2.50 27.70 -21.23
C GLY A 248 2.74 27.82 -22.74
N PRO A 249 1.93 27.17 -23.59
CA PRO A 249 2.08 27.27 -25.05
C PRO A 249 1.89 28.67 -25.62
N SER A 250 1.25 29.58 -24.87
CA SER A 250 0.94 30.94 -25.28
C SER A 250 1.96 31.96 -24.77
N ALA A 251 2.85 31.56 -23.92
CA ALA A 251 3.93 32.39 -23.40
C ALA A 251 4.93 32.73 -24.53
N PRO A 252 5.49 33.96 -24.56
CA PRO A 252 6.52 34.29 -25.53
C PRO A 252 7.70 33.33 -25.46
N ALA A 253 8.28 32.96 -26.60
CA ALA A 253 9.36 32.01 -26.67
C ALA A 253 10.56 32.48 -25.80
N GLY A 254 11.03 31.57 -24.98
CA GLY A 254 12.15 31.84 -24.04
C GLY A 254 11.79 32.63 -22.79
N THR A 255 10.51 33.01 -22.62
CA THR A 255 10.06 33.75 -21.43
C THR A 255 9.41 32.77 -20.43
N PRO A 256 9.87 32.70 -19.17
CA PRO A 256 9.23 31.91 -18.16
C PRO A 256 7.88 32.52 -17.74
N ILE A 257 6.94 31.67 -17.32
CA ILE A 257 5.76 32.11 -16.61
C ILE A 257 6.19 32.59 -15.22
N ILE A 258 5.59 33.67 -14.74
CA ILE A 258 5.80 34.21 -13.40
C ILE A 258 4.54 33.94 -12.58
N TYR A 259 4.72 33.50 -11.36
CA TYR A 259 3.62 33.37 -10.39
C TYR A 259 3.78 34.36 -9.25
N GLU A 260 2.78 35.21 -9.04
CA GLU A 260 2.67 36.17 -7.93
C GLU A 260 1.44 35.87 -7.08
N ALA A 261 1.52 36.11 -5.77
CA ALA A 261 0.42 35.81 -4.85
C ALA A 261 -0.89 36.56 -5.19
N TYR A 262 -0.79 37.82 -5.62
CA TYR A 262 -1.95 38.69 -5.87
C TYR A 262 -2.43 38.66 -7.33
N ASN A 263 -1.49 38.63 -8.26
CA ASN A 263 -1.79 38.72 -9.68
C ASN A 263 -1.94 37.33 -10.35
N GLY A 264 -1.46 36.26 -9.68
CA GLY A 264 -1.47 34.89 -10.20
C GLY A 264 -0.39 34.66 -11.24
N LEU A 265 -0.75 33.96 -12.32
CA LEU A 265 0.14 33.61 -13.42
C LEU A 265 0.25 34.74 -14.43
N GLY A 266 1.44 34.95 -14.93
CA GLY A 266 1.71 35.97 -15.92
C GLY A 266 3.06 35.76 -16.59
N TRP A 267 3.47 36.71 -17.43
CA TRP A 267 4.80 36.82 -18.04
C TRP A 267 5.20 38.27 -18.29
N THR A 268 6.46 38.50 -18.58
CA THR A 268 6.90 39.74 -19.14
C THR A 268 6.83 39.63 -20.67
N ASP A 269 6.01 40.46 -21.31
CA ASP A 269 5.93 40.51 -22.77
C ASP A 269 7.21 41.06 -23.38
N ILE A 270 7.52 40.63 -24.60
CA ILE A 270 8.68 41.14 -25.37
C ILE A 270 8.68 42.65 -25.56
N ARG A 271 7.52 43.28 -25.45
CA ARG A 271 7.31 44.76 -25.58
C ARG A 271 7.59 45.49 -24.25
N GLY A 272 7.88 44.78 -23.15
CA GLY A 272 8.30 45.33 -21.87
C GLY A 272 7.25 45.43 -20.79
N TRP A 273 5.98 45.17 -21.06
CA TRP A 273 4.95 45.17 -20.03
C TRP A 273 4.78 43.79 -19.38
N ARG A 274 4.24 43.78 -18.15
CA ARG A 274 3.84 42.55 -17.46
C ARG A 274 2.39 42.22 -17.70
N ALA A 275 2.11 41.00 -18.16
CA ALA A 275 0.76 40.50 -18.40
C ALA A 275 0.39 39.45 -17.35
N PHE A 276 -0.81 39.57 -16.75
CA PHE A 276 -1.30 38.64 -15.72
C PHE A 276 -2.70 38.11 -16.06
N PHE A 277 -2.89 36.80 -15.81
CA PHE A 277 -4.06 36.01 -16.18
C PHE A 277 -4.82 35.46 -14.96
N GLY A 278 -4.31 35.70 -13.73
CA GLY A 278 -4.82 35.09 -12.51
C GLY A 278 -4.33 33.66 -12.31
N SER A 279 -4.79 33.00 -11.24
CA SER A 279 -4.34 31.64 -10.87
C SER A 279 -5.35 30.53 -11.16
N ASN A 280 -6.55 30.87 -11.66
CA ASN A 280 -7.63 29.93 -11.90
C ASN A 280 -7.59 29.41 -13.33
N ALA A 281 -7.69 28.07 -13.52
CA ALA A 281 -7.73 27.42 -14.84
C ALA A 281 -8.98 27.79 -15.65
N LYS A 282 -10.07 28.16 -14.97
CA LYS A 282 -11.32 28.55 -15.63
C LYS A 282 -11.07 29.68 -16.63
N ASP A 283 -11.59 29.50 -17.83
CA ASP A 283 -11.52 30.47 -18.94
C ASP A 283 -10.10 30.89 -19.35
N MET A 284 -9.04 30.13 -18.97
CA MET A 284 -7.65 30.51 -19.25
C MET A 284 -7.40 30.71 -20.75
N ALA A 285 -7.90 29.83 -21.61
CA ALA A 285 -7.78 29.97 -23.05
C ALA A 285 -8.53 31.20 -23.58
N LEU A 286 -9.64 31.60 -22.97
CA LEU A 286 -10.36 32.83 -23.30
C LEU A 286 -9.58 34.07 -22.84
N LYS A 287 -8.99 34.04 -21.65
CA LYS A 287 -8.12 35.11 -21.13
C LYS A 287 -6.95 35.38 -22.07
N VAL A 288 -6.32 34.35 -22.64
CA VAL A 288 -5.24 34.48 -23.61
C VAL A 288 -5.75 35.20 -24.88
N ARG A 289 -6.93 34.84 -25.39
CA ARG A 289 -7.52 35.52 -26.56
C ARG A 289 -7.87 36.96 -26.27
N VAL A 290 -8.45 37.26 -25.10
CA VAL A 290 -8.74 38.62 -24.64
C VAL A 290 -7.46 39.44 -24.52
N TYR A 291 -6.40 38.85 -24.00
CA TYR A 291 -5.07 39.47 -23.92
C TYR A 291 -4.57 39.85 -25.31
N GLN A 292 -4.62 38.95 -26.30
CA GLN A 292 -4.17 39.18 -27.66
C GLN A 292 -4.95 40.35 -28.28
N ALA A 293 -6.29 40.32 -28.17
CA ALA A 293 -7.13 41.40 -28.68
C ALA A 293 -6.85 42.77 -28.02
N LEU A 294 -6.56 42.73 -26.68
CA LEU A 294 -6.18 43.96 -25.97
C LEU A 294 -4.82 44.47 -26.41
N VAL A 295 -3.84 43.60 -26.60
CA VAL A 295 -2.51 43.93 -27.10
C VAL A 295 -2.62 44.61 -28.50
N ASP A 296 -3.41 44.03 -29.41
CA ASP A 296 -3.64 44.60 -30.73
C ASP A 296 -4.27 46.01 -30.65
N SER A 297 -5.26 46.18 -29.76
CA SER A 297 -5.94 47.45 -29.54
C SER A 297 -5.02 48.52 -28.95
N VAL A 298 -4.21 48.21 -27.92
CA VAL A 298 -3.29 49.19 -27.29
C VAL A 298 -2.15 49.55 -28.24
N THR A 299 -1.64 48.58 -28.99
CA THR A 299 -0.57 48.80 -29.99
C THR A 299 -1.06 49.67 -31.13
N ALA A 300 -2.26 49.41 -31.67
CA ALA A 300 -2.87 50.24 -32.73
C ALA A 300 -3.08 51.69 -32.30
N ARG A 301 -3.26 51.95 -31.01
CA ARG A 301 -3.37 53.31 -30.43
C ARG A 301 -2.03 53.93 -30.08
N GLY A 302 -0.91 53.25 -30.29
CA GLY A 302 0.41 53.73 -29.89
C GLY A 302 0.63 53.78 -28.38
N LEU A 303 -0.16 53.00 -27.59
CA LEU A 303 -0.06 52.97 -26.15
C LEU A 303 0.89 51.85 -25.70
N TYR A 304 1.75 52.14 -24.73
CA TYR A 304 2.70 51.20 -24.17
C TYR A 304 2.49 51.07 -22.66
N PRO A 305 1.52 50.25 -22.23
CA PRO A 305 1.25 50.05 -20.80
C PRO A 305 2.44 49.36 -20.12
N VAL A 306 2.56 49.57 -18.83
CA VAL A 306 3.56 48.85 -17.98
C VAL A 306 2.97 47.54 -17.47
N PHE A 307 1.64 47.46 -17.38
CA PHE A 307 0.94 46.34 -16.78
C PHE A 307 -0.39 46.09 -17.51
N ILE A 308 -0.69 44.82 -17.80
CA ILE A 308 -1.96 44.36 -18.37
C ILE A 308 -2.50 43.25 -17.50
N SER A 309 -3.76 43.30 -17.09
CA SER A 309 -4.43 42.24 -16.37
C SER A 309 -5.68 41.78 -17.10
N VAL A 310 -5.71 40.50 -17.38
CA VAL A 310 -6.86 39.75 -17.92
C VAL A 310 -7.33 38.65 -16.94
N ALA A 311 -7.04 38.83 -15.65
CA ALA A 311 -7.46 37.89 -14.60
C ALA A 311 -8.99 37.72 -14.62
N ARG A 312 -9.74 38.78 -14.95
CA ARG A 312 -11.18 38.77 -15.18
C ARG A 312 -11.46 39.07 -16.64
N VAL A 313 -12.12 38.13 -17.30
CA VAL A 313 -12.43 38.20 -18.73
C VAL A 313 -13.40 39.37 -19.06
N ASP A 314 -14.33 39.61 -18.12
CA ASP A 314 -15.37 40.67 -18.23
C ASP A 314 -14.87 42.07 -17.89
N ALA A 315 -13.69 42.19 -17.26
CA ALA A 315 -13.11 43.46 -16.84
C ALA A 315 -11.58 43.47 -17.00
N PRO A 316 -11.05 43.30 -18.23
CA PRO A 316 -9.62 43.44 -18.47
C PRO A 316 -9.20 44.89 -18.32
N TYR A 317 -8.01 45.13 -17.79
CA TYR A 317 -7.51 46.51 -17.64
C TYR A 317 -5.99 46.58 -17.88
N TYR A 318 -5.53 47.78 -18.15
CA TYR A 318 -4.10 48.05 -18.23
C TYR A 318 -3.74 49.31 -17.44
N ARG A 319 -2.48 49.45 -17.06
CA ARG A 319 -1.92 50.63 -16.38
C ARG A 319 -0.73 51.15 -17.16
N MET A 320 -0.65 52.47 -17.24
CA MET A 320 0.44 53.21 -17.89
C MET A 320 1.59 53.51 -16.93
N GLU A 321 1.31 53.45 -15.63
CA GLU A 321 2.28 53.69 -14.54
C GLU A 321 2.42 52.41 -13.70
N PRO A 322 3.59 52.20 -13.08
CA PRO A 322 3.88 51.02 -12.29
C PRO A 322 2.93 50.76 -11.11
#